data_7c8866899992b69cb34ab5bc783c28c1
#
_entry.id   7c8866899992b69cb34ab5bc783c28c1
#
_cell.length_a   1.000
_cell.length_b   1.000
_cell.length_c   1.000
_cell.angle_alpha   90.00
_cell.angle_beta   90.00
_cell.angle_gamma   90.00
#
_symmetry.space_group_name_H-M   'P 1'
#
loop_
_entity.id
_entity.type
_entity.pdbx_description
1 polymer ?
#
loop_
_entity_poly.entity_id
_entity_poly.type
_entity_poly.pdbx_seq_one_letter_code
_entity_poly.pdbx_strand_id
1 'polypeptide(L)'
;MAKQEITCDDILRELKAGQYRPIYYLMGEEPYYIDLISDYITDNVLNETEKEFNLTVVYGADVDVATIINAAKRYPMMSEHQVVVVKEAQNIRNIEELSYYLQKPLLSTILVICHKHGVLDKRKKLAAEIEKSGILFESRKVKESQLPAFITSYMKRKGIDLEPKATSMLADFVGTDLSRLTGELEKLIITLPKGQTRVTPEQIEGNIGISKDYNNFELRSAIVEKDVLKANRIIKYFEENPKTNPIQMTLSLLFGFFSNLMLAYYAPEKSEQGIAAFLGLKSPWQSREYLNAMRMYNGIKTMQIIGEIRYTDAKSKGVGNPSLNDSDLLRELVFKILH
;
A
#
# COMPACT_ATOMS: atom_id res chain seq x y z
N MET A 1 27.44 13.19 6.10
CA MET A 1 26.63 12.07 6.60
C MET A 1 25.24 12.19 6.00
N ALA A 2 24.72 11.16 5.36
CA ALA A 2 23.36 11.19 4.87
C ALA A 2 22.42 11.33 6.07
N LYS A 3 21.55 12.34 6.06
CA LYS A 3 20.53 12.55 7.10
C LYS A 3 19.61 11.33 7.08
N GLN A 4 19.51 10.60 8.19
CA GLN A 4 18.66 9.42 8.28
C GLN A 4 17.20 9.88 8.05
N GLU A 5 16.53 9.33 7.04
CA GLU A 5 15.13 9.67 6.78
C GLU A 5 14.29 9.20 7.97
N ILE A 6 13.51 10.13 8.54
CA ILE A 6 12.59 9.82 9.63
C ILE A 6 11.47 8.94 9.13
N THR A 7 11.17 7.86 9.84
CA THR A 7 10.09 6.92 9.49
C THR A 7 8.79 7.26 10.22
N CYS A 8 7.66 6.74 9.72
CA CYS A 8 6.37 6.87 10.40
C CYS A 8 6.42 6.27 11.82
N ASP A 9 7.09 5.13 11.99
CA ASP A 9 7.22 4.48 13.30
C ASP A 9 8.07 5.31 14.29
N ASP A 10 9.08 6.05 13.80
CA ASP A 10 9.86 6.97 14.64
C ASP A 10 9.00 8.14 15.13
N ILE A 11 8.21 8.74 14.22
CA ILE A 11 7.28 9.83 14.55
C ILE A 11 6.26 9.37 15.59
N LEU A 12 5.63 8.22 15.36
CA LEU A 12 4.65 7.66 16.30
C LEU A 12 5.27 7.32 17.66
N ARG A 13 6.55 6.93 17.71
CA ARG A 13 7.29 6.68 18.95
C ARG A 13 7.51 7.96 19.73
N GLU A 14 7.95 9.06 19.06
CA GLU A 14 8.08 10.38 19.70
C GLU A 14 6.73 10.87 20.24
N LEU A 15 5.67 10.78 19.43
CA LEU A 15 4.32 11.18 19.83
C LEU A 15 3.80 10.41 21.04
N LYS A 16 4.00 9.08 21.08
CA LYS A 16 3.63 8.23 22.22
C LYS A 16 4.42 8.55 23.50
N ALA A 17 5.63 9.08 23.36
CA ALA A 17 6.44 9.54 24.47
C ALA A 17 6.10 10.98 24.91
N GLY A 18 5.05 11.61 24.35
CA GLY A 18 4.67 13.00 24.65
C GLY A 18 5.64 14.04 24.08
N GLN A 19 6.50 13.67 23.14
CA GLN A 19 7.46 14.57 22.52
C GLN A 19 6.85 15.18 21.25
N TYR A 20 6.31 16.40 21.40
CA TYR A 20 5.65 17.09 20.29
C TYR A 20 6.57 18.11 19.63
N ARG A 21 6.42 18.24 18.30
CA ARG A 21 7.11 19.26 17.50
C ARG A 21 6.13 20.36 17.10
N PRO A 22 6.59 21.61 16.92
CA PRO A 22 5.71 22.73 16.54
C PRO A 22 5.07 22.57 15.18
N ILE A 23 5.69 21.79 14.26
CA ILE A 23 5.15 21.50 12.94
C ILE A 23 5.42 20.07 12.50
N TYR A 24 4.40 19.45 11.92
CA TYR A 24 4.45 18.20 11.16
C TYR A 24 3.97 18.48 9.74
N TYR A 25 4.89 18.51 8.78
CA TYR A 25 4.54 18.57 7.37
C TYR A 25 4.62 17.17 6.78
N LEU A 26 3.44 16.59 6.58
CA LEU A 26 3.26 15.20 6.13
C LEU A 26 2.87 15.23 4.65
N MET A 27 3.74 14.72 3.77
CA MET A 27 3.54 14.78 2.33
C MET A 27 3.81 13.44 1.66
N GLY A 28 3.29 13.23 0.45
CA GLY A 28 3.66 12.09 -0.39
C GLY A 28 2.51 11.35 -1.03
N GLU A 29 2.88 10.29 -1.74
CA GLU A 29 1.99 9.48 -2.58
C GLU A 29 1.15 8.46 -1.79
N GLU A 30 1.55 8.12 -0.53
CA GLU A 30 0.84 7.15 0.30
C GLU A 30 0.04 7.87 1.40
N PRO A 31 -1.27 8.04 1.25
CA PRO A 31 -2.10 8.76 2.21
C PRO A 31 -2.17 8.10 3.58
N TYR A 32 -2.09 6.77 3.63
CA TYR A 32 -2.25 6.00 4.86
C TYR A 32 -1.36 6.48 6.02
N TYR A 33 -0.06 6.69 5.76
CA TYR A 33 0.85 7.12 6.82
C TYR A 33 0.64 8.58 7.23
N ILE A 34 0.18 9.43 6.29
CA ILE A 34 -0.18 10.84 6.56
C ILE A 34 -1.38 10.87 7.51
N ASP A 35 -2.43 10.09 7.20
CA ASP A 35 -3.62 10.00 8.04
C ASP A 35 -3.29 9.38 9.39
N LEU A 36 -2.51 8.29 9.44
CA LEU A 36 -2.13 7.62 10.67
C LEU A 36 -1.44 8.57 11.68
N ILE A 37 -0.52 9.42 11.21
CA ILE A 37 0.17 10.39 12.08
C ILE A 37 -0.78 11.53 12.46
N SER A 38 -1.52 12.09 11.50
CA SER A 38 -2.46 13.19 11.72
C SER A 38 -3.57 12.80 12.69
N ASP A 39 -4.18 11.63 12.50
CA ASP A 39 -5.26 11.15 13.36
C ASP A 39 -4.72 10.82 14.76
N TYR A 40 -3.51 10.24 14.89
CA TYR A 40 -2.90 10.05 16.20
C TYR A 40 -2.75 11.37 16.96
N ILE A 41 -2.27 12.44 16.32
CA ILE A 41 -2.12 13.77 16.95
C ILE A 41 -3.49 14.31 17.34
N THR A 42 -4.47 14.24 16.46
CA THR A 42 -5.84 14.73 16.68
C THR A 42 -6.51 14.04 17.87
N ASP A 43 -6.29 12.72 18.00
CA ASP A 43 -6.99 11.92 19.00
C ASP A 43 -6.32 11.91 20.37
N ASN A 44 -4.98 12.07 20.43
CA ASN A 44 -4.23 11.77 21.65
C ASN A 44 -3.53 12.96 22.30
N VAL A 45 -3.36 14.11 21.62
CA VAL A 45 -2.67 15.26 22.19
C VAL A 45 -3.54 16.02 23.18
N LEU A 46 -4.82 16.16 22.87
CA LEU A 46 -5.81 16.87 23.65
C LEU A 46 -6.85 15.91 24.21
N ASN A 47 -7.30 16.12 25.43
CA ASN A 47 -8.47 15.42 25.95
C ASN A 47 -9.76 15.98 25.33
N GLU A 48 -10.92 15.29 25.51
CA GLU A 48 -12.17 15.67 24.86
C GLU A 48 -12.63 17.11 25.19
N THR A 49 -12.45 17.55 26.43
CA THR A 49 -12.82 18.92 26.84
C THR A 49 -11.87 19.96 26.22
N GLU A 50 -10.57 19.65 26.12
CA GLU A 50 -9.58 20.54 25.50
C GLU A 50 -9.79 20.65 24.00
N LYS A 51 -10.23 19.60 23.33
CA LYS A 51 -10.52 19.59 21.87
C LYS A 51 -11.54 20.65 21.49
N GLU A 52 -12.54 20.91 22.33
CA GLU A 52 -13.60 21.90 22.03
C GLU A 52 -13.04 23.31 21.78
N PHE A 53 -11.93 23.67 22.48
CA PHE A 53 -11.35 25.02 22.41
C PHE A 53 -10.01 25.07 21.66
N ASN A 54 -9.26 23.95 21.62
CA ASN A 54 -7.87 23.94 21.18
C ASN A 54 -7.61 23.08 19.92
N LEU A 55 -8.64 22.40 19.39
CA LEU A 55 -8.52 21.67 18.12
C LEU A 55 -9.16 22.49 17.00
N THR A 56 -8.38 22.74 15.95
CA THR A 56 -8.85 23.35 14.71
C THR A 56 -8.51 22.43 13.54
N VAL A 57 -9.53 21.96 12.84
CA VAL A 57 -9.36 21.15 11.61
C VAL A 57 -9.92 21.94 10.46
N VAL A 58 -9.10 22.18 9.44
CA VAL A 58 -9.48 22.91 8.22
C VAL A 58 -9.06 22.13 6.97
N TYR A 59 -9.69 22.43 5.85
CA TYR A 59 -9.35 21.83 4.56
C TYR A 59 -8.69 22.89 3.66
N GLY A 60 -7.66 22.47 2.92
CA GLY A 60 -6.87 23.36 2.08
C GLY A 60 -7.64 24.06 0.96
N ALA A 61 -8.80 23.52 0.56
CA ALA A 61 -9.69 24.18 -0.40
C ALA A 61 -10.47 25.37 0.18
N ASP A 62 -10.67 25.37 1.52
CA ASP A 62 -11.56 26.31 2.21
C ASP A 62 -10.82 27.47 2.91
N VAL A 63 -9.47 27.39 2.96
CA VAL A 63 -8.66 28.33 3.71
C VAL A 63 -7.45 28.82 2.92
N ASP A 64 -6.97 30.00 3.26
CA ASP A 64 -5.68 30.53 2.81
C ASP A 64 -4.59 30.38 3.89
N VAL A 65 -3.34 30.65 3.51
CA VAL A 65 -2.20 30.56 4.42
C VAL A 65 -2.32 31.54 5.58
N ALA A 66 -2.90 32.74 5.36
CA ALA A 66 -3.09 33.73 6.41
C ALA A 66 -4.03 33.24 7.51
N THR A 67 -5.12 32.59 7.16
CA THR A 67 -6.04 31.95 8.08
C THR A 67 -5.37 30.87 8.91
N ILE A 68 -4.53 30.02 8.29
CA ILE A 68 -3.77 28.98 8.99
C ILE A 68 -2.78 29.60 9.98
N ILE A 69 -2.04 30.62 9.56
CA ILE A 69 -1.08 31.33 10.43
C ILE A 69 -1.79 32.00 11.60
N ASN A 70 -2.95 32.61 11.37
CA ASN A 70 -3.74 33.24 12.43
C ASN A 70 -4.25 32.19 13.44
N ALA A 71 -4.73 31.03 12.98
CA ALA A 71 -5.10 29.91 13.84
C ALA A 71 -3.88 29.43 14.65
N ALA A 72 -2.72 29.23 13.99
CA ALA A 72 -1.51 28.72 14.63
C ALA A 72 -0.87 29.69 15.64
N LYS A 73 -1.15 30.98 15.54
CA LYS A 73 -0.66 32.01 16.48
C LYS A 73 -1.54 32.21 17.72
N ARG A 74 -2.66 31.53 17.81
CA ARG A 74 -3.51 31.61 19.02
C ARG A 74 -2.83 30.87 20.17
N TYR A 75 -3.06 31.34 21.40
CA TYR A 75 -2.63 30.62 22.60
C TYR A 75 -3.69 29.58 22.99
N PRO A 76 -3.27 28.40 23.49
CA PRO A 76 -4.21 27.41 23.99
C PRO A 76 -5.00 27.95 25.20
N MET A 77 -6.25 27.49 25.29
CA MET A 77 -7.16 27.82 26.40
C MET A 77 -7.24 26.61 27.35
N MET A 78 -6.79 26.81 28.60
CA MET A 78 -6.82 25.78 29.65
C MET A 78 -6.12 24.46 29.26
N SER A 79 -5.13 24.53 28.39
CA SER A 79 -4.34 23.38 27.91
C SER A 79 -2.90 23.80 27.65
N GLU A 80 -1.97 22.86 27.68
CA GLU A 80 -0.57 23.09 27.31
C GLU A 80 -0.36 23.31 25.81
N HIS A 81 -1.24 22.70 25.02
CA HIS A 81 -1.14 22.73 23.56
C HIS A 81 -2.46 23.11 22.89
N GLN A 82 -2.34 23.70 21.69
CA GLN A 82 -3.38 23.70 20.68
C GLN A 82 -2.92 22.89 19.46
N VAL A 83 -3.87 22.30 18.77
CA VAL A 83 -3.64 21.50 17.56
C VAL A 83 -4.36 22.14 16.39
N VAL A 84 -3.62 22.42 15.32
CA VAL A 84 -4.17 22.93 14.06
C VAL A 84 -3.85 21.93 12.96
N VAL A 85 -4.87 21.28 12.40
CA VAL A 85 -4.74 20.28 11.33
C VAL A 85 -5.26 20.86 10.03
N VAL A 86 -4.42 20.87 9.03
CA VAL A 86 -4.76 21.28 7.66
C VAL A 86 -4.80 20.05 6.78
N LYS A 87 -6.00 19.57 6.49
CA LYS A 87 -6.23 18.45 5.56
C LYS A 87 -6.22 18.94 4.11
N GLU A 88 -5.77 18.07 3.18
CA GLU A 88 -5.71 18.37 1.74
C GLU A 88 -4.92 19.64 1.38
N ALA A 89 -3.79 19.84 2.03
CA ALA A 89 -2.95 21.03 1.86
C ALA A 89 -2.41 21.22 0.43
N GLN A 90 -2.47 20.21 -0.45
CA GLN A 90 -2.17 20.33 -1.88
C GLN A 90 -3.08 21.33 -2.61
N ASN A 91 -4.24 21.66 -2.05
CA ASN A 91 -5.19 22.62 -2.62
C ASN A 91 -4.91 24.07 -2.20
N ILE A 92 -3.96 24.30 -1.28
CA ILE A 92 -3.61 25.64 -0.79
C ILE A 92 -2.76 26.37 -1.84
N ARG A 93 -3.18 27.58 -2.18
CA ARG A 93 -2.35 28.48 -2.99
C ARG A 93 -1.28 29.13 -2.12
N ASN A 94 -0.06 29.33 -2.69
CA ASN A 94 1.04 30.03 -2.03
C ASN A 94 1.44 29.42 -0.67
N ILE A 95 1.43 28.11 -0.55
CA ILE A 95 1.79 27.41 0.70
C ILE A 95 3.17 27.81 1.23
N GLU A 96 4.04 28.30 0.37
CA GLU A 96 5.36 28.83 0.70
C GLU A 96 5.31 29.99 1.71
N GLU A 97 4.22 30.73 1.81
CA GLU A 97 4.03 31.80 2.78
C GLU A 97 3.95 31.31 4.23
N LEU A 98 3.75 30.01 4.47
CA LEU A 98 3.92 29.42 5.79
C LEU A 98 5.33 29.68 6.39
N SER A 99 6.33 29.95 5.55
CA SER A 99 7.67 30.31 5.98
C SER A 99 7.68 31.52 6.93
N TYR A 100 6.73 32.46 6.80
CA TYR A 100 6.60 33.60 7.72
C TYR A 100 6.28 33.16 9.17
N TYR A 101 5.47 32.15 9.34
CA TYR A 101 5.16 31.60 10.67
C TYR A 101 6.33 30.80 11.24
N LEU A 102 7.01 30.00 10.39
CA LEU A 102 8.06 29.08 10.80
C LEU A 102 9.36 29.76 11.25
N GLN A 103 9.55 31.05 10.96
CA GLN A 103 10.67 31.81 11.48
C GLN A 103 10.62 31.93 13.02
N LYS A 104 9.40 31.98 13.59
CA LYS A 104 9.18 32.01 15.04
C LYS A 104 7.87 31.30 15.38
N PRO A 105 7.84 29.95 15.30
CA PRO A 105 6.65 29.19 15.58
C PRO A 105 6.31 29.25 17.07
N LEU A 106 5.03 29.24 17.38
CA LEU A 106 4.57 29.15 18.77
C LEU A 106 4.74 27.70 19.26
N LEU A 107 5.52 27.50 20.31
CA LEU A 107 5.86 26.17 20.83
C LEU A 107 4.68 25.42 21.46
N SER A 108 3.65 26.15 21.91
CA SER A 108 2.40 25.58 22.40
C SER A 108 1.44 25.18 21.28
N THR A 109 1.79 25.44 20.00
CA THR A 109 0.99 25.03 18.84
C THR A 109 1.63 23.83 18.16
N ILE A 110 0.80 22.83 17.86
CA ILE A 110 1.16 21.70 17.00
C ILE A 110 0.42 21.89 15.68
N LEU A 111 1.16 22.34 14.65
CA LEU A 111 0.62 22.54 13.30
C LEU A 111 0.88 21.30 12.46
N VAL A 112 -0.19 20.66 11.98
CA VAL A 112 -0.12 19.46 11.14
C VAL A 112 -0.62 19.80 9.73
N ILE A 113 0.26 19.66 8.74
CA ILE A 113 -0.05 19.91 7.33
C ILE A 113 -0.08 18.57 6.58
N CYS A 114 -1.26 18.16 6.13
CA CYS A 114 -1.47 16.91 5.37
C CYS A 114 -1.50 17.24 3.86
N HIS A 115 -0.37 17.03 3.17
CA HIS A 115 -0.19 17.27 1.74
C HIS A 115 -0.17 15.93 1.00
N LYS A 116 -1.35 15.46 0.58
CA LYS A 116 -1.52 14.16 -0.09
C LYS A 116 -1.25 14.28 -1.60
N HIS A 117 -0.78 13.18 -2.20
CA HIS A 117 -0.55 13.05 -3.65
C HIS A 117 0.40 14.09 -4.25
N GLY A 118 1.30 14.64 -3.43
CA GLY A 118 2.30 15.60 -3.85
C GLY A 118 3.41 15.75 -2.82
N VAL A 119 4.46 16.46 -3.21
CA VAL A 119 5.61 16.73 -2.36
C VAL A 119 6.07 18.17 -2.52
N LEU A 120 6.57 18.77 -1.43
CA LEU A 120 7.29 20.02 -1.49
C LEU A 120 8.63 19.85 -2.22
N ASP A 121 9.02 20.83 -3.00
CA ASP A 121 10.40 20.90 -3.47
C ASP A 121 11.34 21.15 -2.28
N LYS A 122 12.10 20.11 -1.91
CA LYS A 122 13.04 20.14 -0.75
C LYS A 122 14.15 21.16 -0.90
N ARG A 123 14.35 21.75 -2.10
CA ARG A 123 15.32 22.85 -2.35
C ARG A 123 14.77 24.21 -1.94
N LYS A 124 13.45 24.33 -1.76
CA LYS A 124 12.83 25.59 -1.37
C LYS A 124 13.04 25.92 0.11
N LYS A 125 13.03 27.21 0.40
CA LYS A 125 13.23 27.77 1.76
C LYS A 125 12.25 27.14 2.78
N LEU A 126 10.98 26.97 2.41
CA LEU A 126 9.96 26.38 3.27
C LEU A 126 10.36 25.01 3.81
N ALA A 127 10.87 24.10 2.96
CA ALA A 127 11.30 22.76 3.38
C ALA A 127 12.43 22.85 4.44
N ALA A 128 13.43 23.71 4.22
CA ALA A 128 14.53 23.90 5.18
C ALA A 128 14.05 24.47 6.52
N GLU A 129 13.08 25.36 6.51
CA GLU A 129 12.50 25.94 7.74
C GLU A 129 11.65 24.91 8.50
N ILE A 130 10.89 24.05 7.79
CA ILE A 130 10.16 22.95 8.41
C ILE A 130 11.14 21.98 9.09
N GLU A 131 12.20 21.57 8.40
CA GLU A 131 13.20 20.65 8.96
C GLU A 131 13.96 21.21 10.17
N LYS A 132 14.05 22.53 10.28
CA LYS A 132 14.67 23.20 11.42
C LYS A 132 13.74 23.27 12.63
N SER A 133 12.44 23.46 12.41
CA SER A 133 11.45 23.73 13.46
C SER A 133 10.61 22.52 13.81
N GLY A 134 10.60 21.45 12.98
CA GLY A 134 9.73 20.32 13.17
C GLY A 134 10.09 19.13 12.30
N ILE A 135 9.07 18.46 11.75
CA ILE A 135 9.21 17.23 10.96
C ILE A 135 8.71 17.47 9.54
N LEU A 136 9.57 17.19 8.56
CA LEU A 136 9.20 17.02 7.16
C LEU A 136 9.22 15.52 6.85
N PHE A 137 8.04 14.93 6.74
CA PHE A 137 7.88 13.49 6.47
C PHE A 137 7.38 13.28 5.04
N GLU A 138 8.07 12.40 4.29
CA GLU A 138 7.66 12.00 2.95
C GLU A 138 7.17 10.55 2.96
N SER A 139 5.87 10.40 2.74
CA SER A 139 5.18 9.11 2.64
C SER A 139 5.27 8.57 1.22
N ARG A 140 6.10 7.56 1.00
CA ARG A 140 6.30 6.94 -0.31
C ARG A 140 5.37 5.77 -0.51
N LYS A 141 4.89 5.60 -1.74
CA LYS A 141 4.05 4.48 -2.12
C LYS A 141 4.74 3.14 -1.85
N VAL A 142 4.01 2.23 -1.23
CA VAL A 142 4.49 0.88 -0.94
C VAL A 142 4.48 0.05 -2.22
N LYS A 143 5.58 -0.64 -2.51
CA LYS A 143 5.67 -1.56 -3.64
C LYS A 143 4.99 -2.89 -3.30
N GLU A 144 4.43 -3.58 -4.30
CA GLU A 144 3.81 -4.90 -4.13
C GLU A 144 4.72 -5.89 -3.37
N SER A 145 6.01 -5.90 -3.69
CA SER A 145 6.99 -6.75 -3.01
C SER A 145 7.16 -6.47 -1.51
N GLN A 146 6.68 -5.33 -1.02
CA GLN A 146 6.74 -4.92 0.38
C GLN A 146 5.46 -5.25 1.16
N LEU A 147 4.35 -5.55 0.46
CA LEU A 147 3.06 -5.83 1.09
C LEU A 147 3.10 -7.01 2.08
N PRO A 148 3.71 -8.17 1.79
CA PRO A 148 3.76 -9.27 2.73
C PRO A 148 4.45 -8.90 4.05
N ALA A 149 5.51 -8.09 3.98
CA ALA A 149 6.20 -7.62 5.18
C ALA A 149 5.38 -6.58 5.96
N PHE A 150 4.66 -5.70 5.25
CA PHE A 150 3.74 -4.74 5.88
C PHE A 150 2.62 -5.48 6.61
N ILE A 151 1.92 -6.42 5.95
CA ILE A 151 0.84 -7.23 6.53
C ILE A 151 1.32 -7.96 7.79
N THR A 152 2.44 -8.66 7.68
CA THR A 152 3.02 -9.42 8.81
C THR A 152 3.37 -8.49 9.98
N SER A 153 3.99 -7.34 9.71
CA SER A 153 4.35 -6.35 10.74
C SER A 153 3.11 -5.73 11.39
N TYR A 154 2.09 -5.42 10.60
CA TYR A 154 0.83 -4.86 11.07
C TYR A 154 0.13 -5.82 12.05
N MET A 155 -0.04 -7.08 11.65
CA MET A 155 -0.72 -8.09 12.47
C MET A 155 0.08 -8.48 13.71
N LYS A 156 1.42 -8.54 13.62
CA LYS A 156 2.28 -8.76 14.81
C LYS A 156 2.12 -7.68 15.87
N ARG A 157 1.94 -6.41 15.47
CA ARG A 157 1.67 -5.33 16.43
C ARG A 157 0.33 -5.51 17.17
N LYS A 158 -0.60 -6.27 16.60
CA LYS A 158 -1.89 -6.64 17.21
C LYS A 158 -1.82 -8.00 17.94
N GLY A 159 -0.63 -8.62 18.03
CA GLY A 159 -0.43 -9.93 18.68
C GLY A 159 -0.93 -11.12 17.85
N ILE A 160 -1.07 -10.96 16.53
CA ILE A 160 -1.62 -11.97 15.62
C ILE A 160 -0.56 -12.33 14.57
N ASP A 161 -0.39 -13.64 14.35
CA ASP A 161 0.44 -14.20 13.29
C ASP A 161 -0.42 -14.67 12.11
N LEU A 162 0.07 -14.49 10.88
CA LEU A 162 -0.56 -15.03 9.68
C LEU A 162 0.29 -16.15 9.09
N GLU A 163 -0.39 -17.16 8.55
CA GLU A 163 0.26 -18.15 7.72
C GLU A 163 0.77 -17.51 6.40
N PRO A 164 1.90 -17.99 5.85
CA PRO A 164 2.46 -17.41 4.62
C PRO A 164 1.47 -17.35 3.45
N LYS A 165 0.64 -18.41 3.29
CA LYS A 165 -0.40 -18.45 2.26
C LYS A 165 -1.50 -17.40 2.50
N ALA A 166 -1.94 -17.22 3.74
CA ALA A 166 -2.91 -16.20 4.13
C ALA A 166 -2.38 -14.77 3.84
N THR A 167 -1.09 -14.54 4.15
CA THR A 167 -0.43 -13.26 3.83
C THR A 167 -0.38 -12.99 2.33
N SER A 168 -0.05 -14.00 1.51
CA SER A 168 -0.02 -13.84 0.06
C SER A 168 -1.40 -13.58 -0.52
N MET A 169 -2.44 -14.30 -0.06
CA MET A 169 -3.83 -14.08 -0.49
C MET A 169 -4.28 -12.64 -0.22
N LEU A 170 -3.97 -12.09 0.94
CA LEU A 170 -4.28 -10.70 1.29
C LEU A 170 -3.55 -9.70 0.40
N ALA A 171 -2.25 -9.89 0.19
CA ALA A 171 -1.42 -9.01 -0.63
C ALA A 171 -1.90 -8.98 -2.09
N ASP A 172 -2.22 -10.15 -2.66
CA ASP A 172 -2.66 -10.29 -4.05
C ASP A 172 -4.07 -9.72 -4.27
N PHE A 173 -4.96 -9.88 -3.28
CA PHE A 173 -6.36 -9.44 -3.42
C PHE A 173 -6.54 -7.94 -3.22
N VAL A 174 -5.92 -7.37 -2.19
CA VAL A 174 -6.13 -5.95 -1.85
C VAL A 174 -5.19 -5.04 -2.64
N GLY A 175 -3.98 -5.53 -2.96
CA GLY A 175 -2.97 -4.76 -3.65
C GLY A 175 -2.34 -3.67 -2.77
N THR A 176 -1.82 -2.61 -3.41
CA THR A 176 -1.01 -1.56 -2.75
C THR A 176 -1.80 -0.46 -2.07
N ASP A 177 -3.11 -0.54 -2.02
CA ASP A 177 -3.95 0.40 -1.26
C ASP A 177 -3.89 0.05 0.24
N LEU A 178 -3.01 0.71 0.99
CA LEU A 178 -2.80 0.43 2.41
C LEU A 178 -4.02 0.77 3.26
N SER A 179 -4.80 1.78 2.91
CA SER A 179 -6.01 2.16 3.67
C SER A 179 -7.07 1.06 3.56
N ARG A 180 -7.29 0.53 2.36
CA ARG A 180 -8.15 -0.61 2.14
C ARG A 180 -7.60 -1.86 2.81
N LEU A 181 -6.30 -2.13 2.68
CA LEU A 181 -5.65 -3.30 3.26
C LEU A 181 -5.80 -3.33 4.78
N THR A 182 -5.50 -2.22 5.46
CA THR A 182 -5.66 -2.14 6.92
C THR A 182 -7.11 -2.25 7.35
N GLY A 183 -8.05 -1.71 6.57
CA GLY A 183 -9.49 -1.91 6.81
C GLY A 183 -9.91 -3.38 6.76
N GLU A 184 -9.41 -4.15 5.79
CA GLU A 184 -9.67 -5.60 5.71
C GLU A 184 -8.98 -6.37 6.85
N LEU A 185 -7.75 -5.98 7.25
CA LEU A 185 -7.07 -6.57 8.40
C LEU A 185 -7.80 -6.31 9.72
N GLU A 186 -8.32 -5.10 9.95
CA GLU A 186 -9.11 -4.79 11.15
C GLU A 186 -10.43 -5.57 11.18
N LYS A 187 -11.15 -5.70 10.06
CA LYS A 187 -12.34 -6.56 9.98
C LYS A 187 -12.00 -8.01 10.33
N LEU A 188 -10.90 -8.52 9.78
CA LEU A 188 -10.44 -9.87 10.08
C LEU A 188 -10.17 -10.04 11.58
N ILE A 189 -9.48 -9.09 12.22
CA ILE A 189 -9.19 -9.11 13.65
C ILE A 189 -10.48 -9.18 14.50
N ILE A 190 -11.49 -8.38 14.13
CA ILE A 190 -12.79 -8.34 14.85
C ILE A 190 -13.53 -9.68 14.75
N THR A 191 -13.38 -10.39 13.63
CA THR A 191 -14.07 -11.67 13.38
C THR A 191 -13.35 -12.89 13.95
N LEU A 192 -12.10 -12.73 14.43
CA LEU A 192 -11.37 -13.83 15.04
C LEU A 192 -12.00 -14.28 16.36
N PRO A 193 -12.07 -15.60 16.61
CA PRO A 193 -12.47 -16.13 17.91
C PRO A 193 -11.58 -15.59 19.05
N LYS A 194 -12.18 -15.34 20.22
CA LYS A 194 -11.44 -14.84 21.38
C LYS A 194 -10.27 -15.78 21.71
N GLY A 195 -9.07 -15.20 21.82
CA GLY A 195 -7.84 -15.93 22.17
C GLY A 195 -7.12 -16.56 20.97
N GLN A 196 -7.64 -16.44 19.76
CA GLN A 196 -6.93 -16.90 18.58
C GLN A 196 -5.88 -15.88 18.16
N THR A 197 -4.64 -16.33 18.02
CA THR A 197 -3.47 -15.52 17.66
C THR A 197 -2.87 -15.88 16.30
N ARG A 198 -3.48 -16.82 15.57
CA ARG A 198 -3.00 -17.26 14.26
C ARG A 198 -4.12 -17.29 13.24
N VAL A 199 -3.87 -16.72 12.08
CA VAL A 199 -4.81 -16.63 10.95
C VAL A 199 -4.42 -17.61 9.86
N THR A 200 -5.38 -18.42 9.43
CA THR A 200 -5.23 -19.42 8.35
C THR A 200 -5.84 -18.91 7.02
N PRO A 201 -5.50 -19.55 5.88
CA PRO A 201 -6.12 -19.24 4.59
C PRO A 201 -7.65 -19.38 4.59
N GLU A 202 -8.20 -20.35 5.32
CA GLU A 202 -9.66 -20.59 5.43
C GLU A 202 -10.38 -19.39 6.06
N GLN A 203 -9.74 -18.73 7.02
CA GLN A 203 -10.30 -17.55 7.66
C GLN A 203 -10.26 -16.33 6.73
N ILE A 204 -9.24 -16.22 5.88
CA ILE A 204 -9.20 -15.20 4.82
C ILE A 204 -10.34 -15.45 3.83
N GLU A 205 -10.54 -16.70 3.41
CA GLU A 205 -11.64 -17.09 2.52
C GLU A 205 -13.00 -16.68 3.09
N GLY A 206 -13.26 -17.03 4.36
CA GLY A 206 -14.54 -16.75 5.00
C GLY A 206 -14.82 -15.27 5.27
N ASN A 207 -13.79 -14.46 5.54
CA ASN A 207 -13.95 -13.05 5.92
C ASN A 207 -13.84 -12.07 4.75
N ILE A 208 -13.02 -12.39 3.75
CA ILE A 208 -12.72 -11.48 2.63
C ILE A 208 -13.36 -11.98 1.32
N GLY A 209 -13.92 -13.18 1.34
CA GLY A 209 -14.59 -13.76 0.18
C GLY A 209 -13.63 -14.26 -0.91
N ILE A 210 -12.38 -14.55 -0.54
CA ILE A 210 -11.37 -15.07 -1.46
C ILE A 210 -11.27 -16.57 -1.24
N SER A 211 -11.59 -17.36 -2.26
CA SER A 211 -11.44 -18.81 -2.17
C SER A 211 -9.97 -19.22 -1.96
N LYS A 212 -9.71 -20.08 -0.98
CA LYS A 212 -8.37 -20.63 -0.74
C LYS A 212 -7.86 -21.53 -1.86
N ASP A 213 -8.78 -22.17 -2.59
CA ASP A 213 -8.49 -23.13 -3.64
C ASP A 213 -8.67 -22.56 -5.05
N TYR A 214 -9.50 -21.49 -5.19
CA TYR A 214 -9.86 -20.88 -6.47
C TYR A 214 -9.59 -19.38 -6.45
N ASN A 215 -8.31 -19.00 -6.46
CA ASN A 215 -7.86 -17.62 -6.51
C ASN A 215 -6.74 -17.45 -7.55
N ASN A 216 -6.33 -16.22 -7.81
CA ASN A 216 -5.29 -15.91 -8.79
C ASN A 216 -3.93 -16.55 -8.48
N PHE A 217 -3.60 -16.76 -7.20
CA PHE A 217 -2.38 -17.44 -6.78
C PHE A 217 -2.43 -18.93 -7.16
N GLU A 218 -3.55 -19.60 -6.86
CA GLU A 218 -3.76 -21.00 -7.22
C GLU A 218 -3.83 -21.20 -8.75
N LEU A 219 -4.40 -20.23 -9.48
CA LEU A 219 -4.38 -20.26 -10.95
C LEU A 219 -2.95 -20.18 -11.48
N ARG A 220 -2.12 -19.27 -10.94
CA ARG A 220 -0.72 -19.16 -11.32
C ARG A 220 0.04 -20.46 -11.02
N SER A 221 -0.13 -21.03 -9.83
CA SER A 221 0.51 -22.32 -9.49
C SER A 221 0.08 -23.43 -10.42
N ALA A 222 -1.21 -23.54 -10.72
CA ALA A 222 -1.72 -24.53 -11.68
C ALA A 222 -1.13 -24.35 -13.09
N ILE A 223 -0.96 -23.09 -13.53
CA ILE A 223 -0.30 -22.77 -14.80
C ILE A 223 1.18 -23.20 -14.75
N VAL A 224 1.91 -22.86 -13.70
CA VAL A 224 3.33 -23.21 -13.53
C VAL A 224 3.53 -24.73 -13.55
N GLU A 225 2.65 -25.48 -12.91
CA GLU A 225 2.68 -26.92 -12.82
C GLU A 225 2.07 -27.62 -14.07
N LYS A 226 1.53 -26.84 -15.00
CA LYS A 226 0.73 -27.33 -16.14
C LYS A 226 -0.45 -28.23 -15.75
N ASP A 227 -1.04 -27.98 -14.58
CA ASP A 227 -2.27 -28.64 -14.14
C ASP A 227 -3.48 -28.03 -14.85
N VAL A 228 -3.75 -28.56 -16.05
CA VAL A 228 -4.84 -28.11 -16.94
C VAL A 228 -6.20 -28.26 -16.25
N LEU A 229 -6.40 -29.32 -15.47
CA LEU A 229 -7.68 -29.59 -14.79
C LEU A 229 -7.95 -28.57 -13.70
N LYS A 230 -6.95 -28.32 -12.84
CA LYS A 230 -7.05 -27.31 -11.76
C LYS A 230 -7.25 -25.92 -12.35
N ALA A 231 -6.46 -25.54 -13.37
CA ALA A 231 -6.59 -24.24 -14.02
C ALA A 231 -8.01 -24.01 -14.57
N ASN A 232 -8.60 -25.01 -15.27
CA ASN A 232 -9.96 -24.90 -15.78
C ASN A 232 -11.02 -24.81 -14.67
N ARG A 233 -10.85 -25.50 -13.55
CA ARG A 233 -11.76 -25.37 -12.39
C ARG A 233 -11.72 -23.97 -11.80
N ILE A 234 -10.55 -23.37 -11.69
CA ILE A 234 -10.38 -22.02 -11.18
C ILE A 234 -11.02 -21.00 -12.14
N ILE A 235 -10.80 -21.13 -13.46
CA ILE A 235 -11.41 -20.24 -14.46
C ILE A 235 -12.94 -20.33 -14.38
N LYS A 236 -13.49 -21.54 -14.25
CA LYS A 236 -14.94 -21.72 -14.10
C LYS A 236 -15.46 -21.02 -12.83
N TYR A 237 -14.75 -21.12 -11.72
CA TYR A 237 -15.09 -20.40 -10.50
C TYR A 237 -15.06 -18.86 -10.69
N PHE A 238 -14.06 -18.33 -11.44
CA PHE A 238 -13.98 -16.89 -11.75
C PHE A 238 -15.17 -16.44 -12.63
N GLU A 239 -15.58 -17.27 -13.61
CA GLU A 239 -16.75 -17.03 -14.43
C GLU A 239 -18.05 -16.94 -13.61
N GLU A 240 -18.20 -17.81 -12.61
CA GLU A 240 -19.34 -17.81 -11.68
C GLU A 240 -19.29 -16.65 -10.66
N ASN A 241 -18.09 -16.07 -10.41
CA ASN A 241 -17.83 -15.02 -9.42
C ASN A 241 -17.06 -13.82 -10.00
N PRO A 242 -17.57 -13.15 -11.06
CA PRO A 242 -16.80 -12.13 -11.79
C PRO A 242 -16.52 -10.85 -10.98
N LYS A 243 -17.38 -10.51 -10.01
CA LYS A 243 -17.19 -9.31 -9.19
C LYS A 243 -15.99 -9.40 -8.26
N THR A 244 -15.70 -10.60 -7.75
CA THR A 244 -14.56 -10.86 -6.85
C THR A 244 -13.29 -11.23 -7.62
N ASN A 245 -13.41 -11.62 -8.88
CA ASN A 245 -12.30 -12.07 -9.72
C ASN A 245 -12.29 -11.34 -11.07
N PRO A 246 -12.13 -10.00 -11.09
CA PRO A 246 -12.08 -9.27 -12.36
C PRO A 246 -10.84 -9.68 -13.16
N ILE A 247 -10.99 -9.85 -14.47
CA ILE A 247 -9.93 -10.32 -15.38
C ILE A 247 -8.65 -9.47 -15.28
N GLN A 248 -8.78 -8.17 -15.04
CA GLN A 248 -7.65 -7.23 -14.92
C GLN A 248 -6.68 -7.62 -13.81
N MET A 249 -7.19 -8.14 -12.68
CA MET A 249 -6.35 -8.65 -11.58
C MET A 249 -5.55 -9.87 -12.02
N THR A 250 -6.20 -10.81 -12.70
CA THR A 250 -5.56 -12.02 -13.24
C THR A 250 -4.48 -11.68 -14.27
N LEU A 251 -4.81 -10.78 -15.20
CA LEU A 251 -3.86 -10.34 -16.23
C LEU A 251 -2.63 -9.65 -15.62
N SER A 252 -2.83 -8.76 -14.65
CA SER A 252 -1.73 -8.07 -13.97
C SER A 252 -0.81 -9.04 -13.24
N LEU A 253 -1.37 -10.02 -12.53
CA LEU A 253 -0.61 -11.03 -11.80
C LEU A 253 0.20 -11.92 -12.75
N LEU A 254 -0.44 -12.44 -13.82
CA LEU A 254 0.24 -13.26 -14.81
C LEU A 254 1.33 -12.47 -15.55
N PHE A 255 1.06 -11.21 -15.92
CA PHE A 255 2.05 -10.35 -16.56
C PHE A 255 3.27 -10.15 -15.66
N GLY A 256 3.06 -9.81 -14.38
CA GLY A 256 4.14 -9.65 -13.41
C GLY A 256 4.97 -10.93 -13.26
N PHE A 257 4.31 -12.08 -13.14
CA PHE A 257 4.99 -13.37 -13.01
C PHE A 257 5.83 -13.72 -14.25
N PHE A 258 5.25 -13.68 -15.46
CA PHE A 258 5.98 -14.03 -16.68
C PHE A 258 7.05 -13.00 -17.05
N SER A 259 6.88 -11.73 -16.71
CA SER A 259 7.91 -10.71 -16.83
C SER A 259 9.11 -11.01 -15.93
N ASN A 260 8.87 -11.34 -14.67
CA ASN A 260 9.93 -11.77 -13.75
C ASN A 260 10.57 -13.10 -14.17
N LEU A 261 9.79 -14.04 -14.70
CA LEU A 261 10.32 -15.28 -15.28
C LEU A 261 11.27 -14.98 -16.46
N MET A 262 10.90 -14.03 -17.32
CA MET A 262 11.77 -13.59 -18.42
C MET A 262 13.07 -12.98 -17.89
N LEU A 263 12.99 -12.14 -16.87
CA LEU A 263 14.17 -11.59 -16.21
C LEU A 263 15.04 -12.69 -15.55
N ALA A 264 14.43 -13.71 -14.94
CA ALA A 264 15.12 -14.82 -14.31
C ALA A 264 16.01 -15.59 -15.28
N TYR A 265 15.69 -15.62 -16.59
CA TYR A 265 16.57 -16.20 -17.62
C TYR A 265 17.90 -15.46 -17.77
N TYR A 266 17.98 -14.20 -17.38
CA TYR A 266 19.19 -13.38 -17.42
C TYR A 266 19.95 -13.37 -16.08
N ALA A 267 19.43 -14.01 -15.02
CA ALA A 267 20.16 -14.12 -13.76
C ALA A 267 21.50 -14.85 -13.97
N PRO A 268 22.62 -14.34 -13.46
CA PRO A 268 23.93 -14.96 -13.60
C PRO A 268 23.97 -16.38 -13.00
N GLU A 269 23.25 -16.59 -11.90
CA GLU A 269 23.17 -17.86 -11.20
C GLU A 269 21.72 -18.35 -11.13
N LYS A 270 21.48 -19.60 -11.58
CA LYS A 270 20.17 -20.26 -11.62
C LYS A 270 19.89 -21.08 -10.35
N SER A 271 20.30 -20.55 -9.19
CA SER A 271 19.97 -21.10 -7.86
C SER A 271 18.81 -20.33 -7.23
N GLU A 272 18.20 -20.89 -6.17
CA GLU A 272 17.18 -20.19 -5.40
C GLU A 272 17.70 -18.83 -4.89
N GLN A 273 18.94 -18.80 -4.41
CA GLN A 273 19.57 -17.59 -3.90
C GLN A 273 19.89 -16.58 -5.01
N GLY A 274 20.47 -17.07 -6.14
CA GLY A 274 20.84 -16.24 -7.27
C GLY A 274 19.64 -15.56 -7.93
N ILE A 275 18.55 -16.30 -8.16
CA ILE A 275 17.32 -15.75 -8.73
C ILE A 275 16.64 -14.80 -7.73
N ALA A 276 16.59 -15.14 -6.43
CA ALA A 276 16.02 -14.27 -5.42
C ALA A 276 16.78 -12.93 -5.35
N ALA A 277 18.10 -12.95 -5.34
CA ALA A 277 18.92 -11.75 -5.33
C ALA A 277 18.73 -10.91 -6.60
N PHE A 278 18.71 -11.55 -7.77
CA PHE A 278 18.56 -10.87 -9.05
C PHE A 278 17.19 -10.20 -9.24
N LEU A 279 16.13 -10.86 -8.81
CA LEU A 279 14.76 -10.36 -8.88
C LEU A 279 14.37 -9.47 -7.67
N GLY A 280 15.27 -9.34 -6.66
CA GLY A 280 14.98 -8.59 -5.45
C GLY A 280 13.91 -9.24 -4.56
N LEU A 281 13.82 -10.59 -4.59
CA LEU A 281 12.86 -11.34 -3.77
C LEU A 281 13.36 -11.40 -2.31
N LYS A 282 12.45 -11.28 -1.36
CA LYS A 282 12.80 -11.26 0.07
C LYS A 282 13.19 -12.63 0.63
N SER A 283 12.76 -13.72 -0.01
CA SER A 283 13.01 -15.07 0.45
C SER A 283 13.41 -15.98 -0.70
N PRO A 284 14.49 -16.79 -0.54
CA PRO A 284 14.91 -17.74 -1.57
C PRO A 284 13.83 -18.75 -1.98
N TRP A 285 12.92 -19.12 -1.08
CA TRP A 285 11.86 -20.08 -1.41
C TRP A 285 10.88 -19.54 -2.48
N GLN A 286 10.69 -18.23 -2.58
CA GLN A 286 9.86 -17.60 -3.62
C GLN A 286 10.44 -17.84 -5.03
N SER A 287 11.74 -18.04 -5.14
CA SER A 287 12.38 -18.34 -6.42
C SER A 287 12.17 -19.75 -6.94
N ARG A 288 11.73 -20.70 -6.08
CA ARG A 288 11.40 -22.07 -6.50
C ARG A 288 10.33 -22.12 -7.58
N GLU A 289 9.32 -21.26 -7.46
CA GLU A 289 8.25 -21.19 -8.47
C GLU A 289 8.81 -20.77 -9.83
N TYR A 290 9.73 -19.81 -9.86
CA TYR A 290 10.42 -19.42 -11.11
C TYR A 290 11.33 -20.52 -11.64
N LEU A 291 12.05 -21.22 -10.79
CA LEU A 291 12.87 -22.37 -11.20
C LEU A 291 12.01 -23.50 -11.79
N ASN A 292 10.86 -23.78 -11.19
CA ASN A 292 9.92 -24.74 -11.73
C ASN A 292 9.34 -24.27 -13.07
N ALA A 293 8.92 -23.00 -13.14
CA ALA A 293 8.42 -22.40 -14.36
C ALA A 293 9.44 -22.43 -15.52
N MET A 294 10.73 -22.20 -15.24
CA MET A 294 11.82 -22.28 -16.24
C MET A 294 11.97 -23.67 -16.85
N ARG A 295 11.58 -24.73 -16.14
CA ARG A 295 11.59 -26.11 -16.68
C ARG A 295 10.43 -26.37 -17.63
N MET A 296 9.30 -25.68 -17.42
CA MET A 296 8.04 -25.87 -18.19
C MET A 296 7.92 -24.91 -19.36
N TYR A 297 8.47 -23.72 -19.24
CA TYR A 297 8.37 -22.63 -20.21
C TYR A 297 9.78 -22.16 -20.59
N ASN A 298 10.17 -22.26 -21.83
CA ASN A 298 11.44 -21.69 -22.30
C ASN A 298 11.30 -20.18 -22.54
N GLY A 299 12.43 -19.47 -22.76
CA GLY A 299 12.42 -18.02 -22.95
C GLY A 299 11.55 -17.54 -24.12
N ILE A 300 11.52 -18.29 -25.24
CA ILE A 300 10.69 -17.94 -26.41
C ILE A 300 9.21 -18.07 -26.06
N LYS A 301 8.80 -19.18 -25.43
CA LYS A 301 7.41 -19.37 -24.98
C LYS A 301 7.01 -18.30 -23.95
N THR A 302 7.90 -17.96 -23.01
CA THR A 302 7.66 -16.90 -22.03
C THR A 302 7.40 -15.55 -22.71
N MET A 303 8.20 -15.21 -23.73
CA MET A 303 8.00 -13.97 -24.50
C MET A 303 6.65 -13.98 -25.24
N GLN A 304 6.27 -15.11 -25.85
CA GLN A 304 4.96 -15.28 -26.50
C GLN A 304 3.82 -15.11 -25.52
N ILE A 305 3.91 -15.70 -24.32
CA ILE A 305 2.91 -15.58 -23.26
C ILE A 305 2.73 -14.11 -22.84
N ILE A 306 3.81 -13.37 -22.66
CA ILE A 306 3.76 -11.93 -22.36
C ILE A 306 3.00 -11.17 -23.47
N GLY A 307 3.25 -11.53 -24.74
CA GLY A 307 2.53 -10.98 -25.88
C GLY A 307 1.01 -11.29 -25.86
N GLU A 308 0.65 -12.54 -25.55
CA GLU A 308 -0.76 -12.95 -25.43
C GLU A 308 -1.48 -12.27 -24.26
N ILE A 309 -0.82 -12.10 -23.11
CA ILE A 309 -1.38 -11.36 -21.97
C ILE A 309 -1.68 -9.91 -22.37
N ARG A 310 -0.73 -9.22 -23.03
CA ARG A 310 -0.93 -7.85 -23.52
C ARG A 310 -2.07 -7.75 -24.52
N TYR A 311 -2.18 -8.72 -25.43
CA TYR A 311 -3.26 -8.78 -26.41
C TYR A 311 -4.62 -9.00 -25.75
N THR A 312 -4.68 -9.89 -24.76
CA THR A 312 -5.89 -10.16 -23.98
C THR A 312 -6.29 -8.92 -23.15
N ASP A 313 -5.33 -8.20 -22.56
CA ASP A 313 -5.59 -6.95 -21.85
C ASP A 313 -6.20 -5.89 -22.78
N ALA A 314 -5.66 -5.73 -23.99
CA ALA A 314 -6.23 -4.82 -24.98
C ALA A 314 -7.66 -5.21 -25.37
N LYS A 315 -7.93 -6.51 -25.59
CA LYS A 315 -9.26 -7.03 -25.90
C LYS A 315 -10.25 -6.83 -24.74
N SER A 316 -9.85 -6.99 -23.49
CA SER A 316 -10.70 -6.76 -22.31
C SER A 316 -11.13 -5.29 -22.15
N LYS A 317 -10.38 -4.38 -22.75
CA LYS A 317 -10.67 -2.95 -22.84
C LYS A 317 -11.41 -2.55 -24.13
N GLY A 318 -11.86 -3.52 -24.93
CA GLY A 318 -12.63 -3.30 -26.15
C GLY A 318 -11.80 -3.12 -27.42
N VAL A 319 -10.47 -3.17 -27.37
CA VAL A 319 -9.63 -3.01 -28.57
C VAL A 319 -9.67 -4.30 -29.40
N GLY A 320 -10.31 -4.22 -30.58
CA GLY A 320 -10.41 -5.36 -31.51
C GLY A 320 -11.28 -6.54 -30.98
N ASN A 321 -12.14 -6.27 -30.00
CA ASN A 321 -13.04 -7.27 -29.43
C ASN A 321 -14.50 -6.79 -29.41
N PRO A 322 -15.31 -7.13 -30.42
CA PRO A 322 -16.70 -6.70 -30.46
C PRO A 322 -17.67 -7.58 -29.64
N SER A 323 -17.26 -8.78 -29.19
CA SER A 323 -18.25 -9.75 -28.69
C SER A 323 -17.80 -10.70 -27.58
N LEU A 324 -16.50 -10.87 -27.31
CA LEU A 324 -16.03 -11.80 -26.27
C LEU A 324 -16.13 -11.15 -24.88
N ASN A 325 -16.66 -11.90 -23.91
CA ASN A 325 -16.67 -11.51 -22.52
C ASN A 325 -15.33 -11.82 -21.82
N ASP A 326 -15.15 -11.30 -20.61
CA ASP A 326 -13.92 -11.46 -19.83
C ASP A 326 -13.59 -12.93 -19.53
N SER A 327 -14.60 -13.77 -19.33
CA SER A 327 -14.42 -15.20 -19.04
C SER A 327 -13.90 -15.96 -20.27
N ASP A 328 -14.44 -15.66 -21.45
CA ASP A 328 -13.98 -16.26 -22.70
C ASP A 328 -12.54 -15.85 -23.01
N LEU A 329 -12.22 -14.56 -22.80
CA LEU A 329 -10.86 -14.04 -22.99
C LEU A 329 -9.86 -14.72 -22.04
N LEU A 330 -10.23 -14.91 -20.78
CA LEU A 330 -9.37 -15.59 -19.80
C LEU A 330 -9.17 -17.06 -20.14
N ARG A 331 -10.24 -17.75 -20.59
CA ARG A 331 -10.18 -19.15 -21.02
C ARG A 331 -9.26 -19.32 -22.22
N GLU A 332 -9.40 -18.46 -23.25
CA GLU A 332 -8.53 -18.45 -24.43
C GLU A 332 -7.06 -18.23 -24.04
N LEU A 333 -6.78 -17.25 -23.17
CA LEU A 333 -5.44 -16.94 -22.70
C LEU A 333 -4.80 -18.13 -21.98
N VAL A 334 -5.48 -18.70 -20.98
CA VAL A 334 -4.94 -19.82 -20.19
C VAL A 334 -4.74 -21.04 -21.05
N PHE A 335 -5.62 -21.32 -22.00
CA PHE A 335 -5.42 -22.36 -23.00
C PHE A 335 -4.11 -22.15 -23.78
N LYS A 336 -3.86 -20.95 -24.31
CA LYS A 336 -2.63 -20.62 -25.05
C LYS A 336 -1.35 -20.69 -24.20
N ILE A 337 -1.47 -20.43 -22.91
CA ILE A 337 -0.33 -20.55 -21.98
C ILE A 337 0.01 -22.03 -21.74
N LEU A 338 -0.98 -22.86 -21.52
CA LEU A 338 -0.79 -24.26 -21.16
C LEU A 338 -0.35 -25.15 -22.34
N HIS A 339 -0.72 -24.76 -23.54
CA HIS A 339 -0.38 -25.45 -24.81
C HIS A 339 0.59 -24.65 -25.65
#